data_4d2cd5ff0c2b5165d205b45d3d859ae6
#
_entry.id   4d2cd5ff0c2b5165d205b45d3d859ae6
#
_cell.length_a   1.000
_cell.length_b   1.000
_cell.length_c   1.000
_cell.angle_alpha   90.00
_cell.angle_beta   90.00
_cell.angle_gamma   90.00
#
_symmetry.space_group_name_H-M   'P 1'
#
loop_
_entity.id
_entity.type
_entity.pdbx_description
1 polymer ?
#
loop_
_entity_poly.entity_id
_entity_poly.type
_entity_poly.pdbx_seq_one_letter_code
_entity_poly.pdbx_strand_id
1 'polypeptide(L)'
;VKGSDDHWVLNTNGDDTVLAARLIDAKSGRSMEVYTTEPGLQVYTANGLRGAMVGKKGIAYQKRTAVCLETQHFTDSPNKPQFPSTVLRPGEKYYSRCVYRFGVVD
;
A
#
# COMPACT_ATOMS: atom_id res chain seq x y z
N VAL A 1 -0.95 -19.94 -7.90
CA VAL A 1 -0.31 -18.74 -7.33
C VAL A 1 -1.08 -18.29 -6.12
N LYS A 2 -0.43 -18.13 -4.98
CA LYS A 2 -1.10 -17.79 -3.70
C LYS A 2 -1.53 -16.32 -3.61
N GLY A 3 -1.09 -15.45 -4.51
CA GLY A 3 -1.23 -14.00 -4.40
C GLY A 3 -0.24 -13.42 -3.39
N SER A 4 -0.27 -12.11 -3.20
CA SER A 4 0.64 -11.40 -2.28
C SER A 4 -0.11 -10.89 -1.05
N ASP A 5 0.60 -10.91 0.06
CA ASP A 5 0.29 -10.24 1.32
C ASP A 5 1.63 -10.00 2.02
N ASP A 6 2.43 -9.14 1.42
CA ASP A 6 3.84 -8.98 1.74
C ASP A 6 4.16 -7.53 2.08
N HIS A 7 5.05 -7.33 3.06
CA HIS A 7 5.54 -6.02 3.43
C HIS A 7 6.89 -5.74 2.77
N TRP A 8 7.01 -4.61 2.09
CA TRP A 8 8.21 -4.18 1.40
C TRP A 8 8.84 -2.96 2.07
N VAL A 9 10.15 -3.02 2.27
CA VAL A 9 10.94 -1.86 2.72
C VAL A 9 11.17 -0.96 1.51
N LEU A 10 10.80 0.32 1.64
CA LEU A 10 10.97 1.30 0.58
C LEU A 10 12.38 1.88 0.58
N ASN A 11 12.92 2.17 -0.60
CA ASN A 11 14.23 2.79 -0.78
C ASN A 11 14.18 4.32 -0.87
N THR A 12 13.04 4.91 -0.54
CA THR A 12 12.82 6.37 -0.66
C THR A 12 13.31 7.16 0.55
N ASN A 13 13.66 6.48 1.65
CA ASN A 13 14.07 7.12 2.91
C ASN A 13 13.10 8.19 3.42
N GLY A 14 11.79 7.99 3.21
CA GLY A 14 10.76 8.94 3.63
C GLY A 14 10.61 10.17 2.74
N ASP A 15 11.31 10.22 1.62
CA ASP A 15 11.18 11.31 0.63
C ASP A 15 9.96 11.05 -0.27
N ASP A 16 8.89 11.80 -0.05
CA ASP A 16 7.64 11.69 -0.78
C ASP A 16 7.64 12.36 -2.16
N THR A 17 8.79 12.86 -2.60
CA THR A 17 9.02 13.31 -3.99
C THR A 17 9.60 12.20 -4.86
N VAL A 18 10.08 11.12 -4.24
CA VAL A 18 10.64 9.94 -4.92
C VAL A 18 9.56 8.89 -5.11
N LEU A 19 9.50 8.31 -6.31
CA LEU A 19 8.55 7.24 -6.62
C LEU A 19 8.82 6.01 -5.74
N ALA A 20 7.85 5.67 -4.90
CA ALA A 20 7.93 4.51 -4.01
C ALA A 20 7.48 3.21 -4.69
N ALA A 21 6.37 3.28 -5.44
CA ALA A 21 5.83 2.13 -6.15
C ALA A 21 5.01 2.58 -7.36
N ARG A 22 4.89 1.68 -8.33
CA ARG A 22 4.01 1.87 -9.48
C ARG A 22 3.25 0.59 -9.78
N LEU A 23 1.94 0.72 -9.96
CA LEU A 23 1.05 -0.34 -10.42
C LEU A 23 0.58 -0.01 -11.83
N ILE A 24 0.65 -0.99 -12.73
CA ILE A 24 0.20 -0.83 -14.12
C ILE A 24 -0.65 -2.05 -14.49
N ASP A 25 -1.82 -1.78 -15.06
CA ASP A 25 -2.58 -2.80 -15.77
C ASP A 25 -2.17 -2.78 -17.25
N ALA A 26 -1.43 -3.79 -17.67
CA ALA A 26 -0.87 -3.86 -19.02
C ALA A 26 -1.96 -3.93 -20.12
N LYS A 27 -3.18 -4.37 -19.77
CA LYS A 27 -4.26 -4.47 -20.75
C LYS A 27 -4.91 -3.12 -21.05
N SER A 28 -5.14 -2.30 -20.03
CA SER A 28 -5.82 -1.02 -20.16
C SER A 28 -4.87 0.19 -20.19
N GLY A 29 -3.58 -0.02 -19.84
CA GLY A 29 -2.61 1.05 -19.64
C GLY A 29 -2.81 1.85 -18.36
N ARG A 30 -3.85 1.57 -17.56
CA ARG A 30 -4.09 2.30 -16.32
C ARG A 30 -2.92 2.15 -15.37
N SER A 31 -2.51 3.25 -14.78
CA SER A 31 -1.40 3.26 -13.83
C SER A 31 -1.75 4.02 -12.56
N MET A 32 -1.11 3.61 -11.46
CA MET A 32 -1.12 4.32 -10.19
C MET A 32 0.31 4.39 -9.67
N GLU A 33 0.78 5.58 -9.39
CA GLU A 33 2.07 5.83 -8.73
C GLU A 33 1.83 6.16 -7.26
N VAL A 34 2.71 5.67 -6.40
CA VAL A 34 2.65 5.88 -4.95
C VAL A 34 3.87 6.67 -4.50
N TYR A 35 3.63 7.75 -3.77
CA TYR A 35 4.64 8.57 -3.11
C TYR A 35 4.27 8.68 -1.64
N THR A 36 5.25 8.53 -0.73
CA THR A 36 4.95 8.48 0.70
C THR A 36 6.12 8.87 1.57
N THR A 37 5.80 9.44 2.74
CA THR A 37 6.76 9.64 3.83
C THR A 37 6.99 8.38 4.66
N GLU A 38 6.19 7.34 4.45
CA GLU A 38 6.29 6.09 5.20
C GLU A 38 7.48 5.22 4.76
N PRO A 39 8.06 4.43 5.68
CA PRO A 39 9.24 3.60 5.38
C PRO A 39 8.92 2.31 4.64
N GLY A 40 7.65 1.90 4.62
CA GLY A 40 7.25 0.62 4.07
C GLY A 40 5.94 0.64 3.30
N LEU A 41 5.71 -0.45 2.58
CA LEU A 41 4.52 -0.66 1.75
C LEU A 41 4.03 -2.09 1.89
N GLN A 42 2.80 -2.26 2.36
CA GLN A 42 2.11 -3.55 2.31
C GLN A 42 1.46 -3.72 0.96
N VAL A 43 1.72 -4.84 0.30
CA VAL A 43 1.10 -5.21 -0.97
C VAL A 43 0.19 -6.40 -0.73
N TYR A 44 -1.11 -6.20 -0.91
CA TYR A 44 -2.13 -7.22 -0.68
C TYR A 44 -3.03 -7.38 -1.90
N THR A 45 -3.18 -8.60 -2.38
CA THR A 45 -3.91 -8.92 -3.62
C THR A 45 -5.31 -9.48 -3.36
N ALA A 46 -5.99 -9.02 -2.32
CA ALA A 46 -7.38 -9.39 -2.00
C ALA A 46 -7.61 -10.91 -1.89
N ASN A 47 -6.68 -11.62 -1.27
CA ASN A 47 -6.69 -13.09 -1.18
C ASN A 47 -7.84 -13.61 -0.30
N GLY A 48 -8.36 -12.80 0.62
CA GLY A 48 -9.44 -13.14 1.56
C GLY A 48 -10.85 -12.96 1.01
N LEU A 49 -11.03 -12.30 -0.13
CA LEU A 49 -12.34 -12.11 -0.73
C LEU A 49 -12.90 -13.44 -1.28
N ARG A 50 -14.15 -13.72 -0.98
CA ARG A 50 -14.79 -15.02 -1.29
C ARG A 50 -16.12 -14.89 -2.03
N GLY A 51 -16.43 -13.72 -2.57
CA GLY A 51 -17.69 -13.48 -3.29
C GLY A 51 -18.93 -13.27 -2.41
N ALA A 52 -18.78 -13.30 -1.08
CA ALA A 52 -19.90 -13.10 -0.17
C ALA A 52 -20.34 -11.64 -0.04
N MET A 53 -19.43 -10.69 -0.31
CA MET A 53 -19.73 -9.27 -0.28
C MET A 53 -20.09 -8.78 -1.68
N VAL A 54 -21.25 -8.14 -1.79
CA VAL A 54 -21.71 -7.49 -3.01
C VAL A 54 -21.49 -5.99 -2.89
N GLY A 55 -20.71 -5.44 -3.81
CA GLY A 55 -20.36 -4.04 -3.84
C GLY A 55 -21.23 -3.22 -4.78
N LYS A 56 -20.66 -2.10 -5.24
CA LYS A 56 -21.32 -1.20 -6.20
C LYS A 56 -21.73 -1.95 -7.45
N LYS A 57 -22.86 -1.55 -8.04
CA LYS A 57 -23.44 -2.16 -9.27
C LYS A 57 -23.81 -3.64 -9.13
N GLY A 58 -23.99 -4.17 -7.91
CA GLY A 58 -24.34 -5.56 -7.68
C GLY A 58 -23.24 -6.56 -7.99
N ILE A 59 -21.98 -6.12 -8.05
CA ILE A 59 -20.85 -6.99 -8.35
C ILE A 59 -20.32 -7.62 -7.07
N ALA A 60 -20.26 -8.95 -7.03
CA ALA A 60 -19.66 -9.69 -5.93
C ALA A 60 -18.13 -9.59 -5.98
N TYR A 61 -17.52 -9.26 -4.85
CA TYR A 61 -16.07 -9.14 -4.74
C TYR A 61 -15.42 -10.51 -4.63
N GLN A 62 -14.70 -10.89 -5.65
CA GLN A 62 -14.02 -12.17 -5.75
C GLN A 62 -12.56 -12.06 -5.32
N LYS A 63 -11.97 -13.20 -4.99
CA LYS A 63 -10.55 -13.35 -4.71
C LYS A 63 -9.69 -12.77 -5.84
N ARG A 64 -8.73 -11.92 -5.50
CA ARG A 64 -7.77 -11.31 -6.42
C ARG A 64 -8.38 -10.41 -7.50
N THR A 65 -9.50 -9.77 -7.18
CA THR A 65 -10.08 -8.74 -8.06
C THR A 65 -9.68 -7.32 -7.68
N ALA A 66 -8.83 -7.17 -6.68
CA ALA A 66 -8.30 -5.89 -6.23
C ALA A 66 -6.85 -6.05 -5.75
N VAL A 67 -6.17 -4.94 -5.64
CA VAL A 67 -4.85 -4.84 -5.02
C VAL A 67 -4.81 -3.64 -4.09
N CYS A 68 -4.23 -3.79 -2.92
CA CYS A 68 -3.97 -2.73 -1.96
C CYS A 68 -2.48 -2.40 -1.95
N LEU A 69 -2.14 -1.12 -1.99
CA LEU A 69 -0.80 -0.59 -1.78
C LEU A 69 -0.86 0.31 -0.55
N GLU A 70 -0.47 -0.23 0.61
CA GLU A 70 -0.71 0.38 1.91
C GLU A 70 0.60 0.94 2.47
N THR A 71 0.76 2.27 2.44
CA THR A 71 1.95 2.94 2.97
C THR A 71 1.87 2.98 4.49
N GLN A 72 2.89 2.46 5.17
CA GLN A 72 2.88 2.31 6.62
C GLN A 72 4.29 2.10 7.19
N HIS A 73 4.40 2.17 8.53
CA HIS A 73 5.56 1.62 9.25
C HIS A 73 5.60 0.11 9.12
N PHE A 74 6.74 -0.50 9.46
CA PHE A 74 6.91 -1.95 9.30
C PHE A 74 5.98 -2.72 10.22
N THR A 75 5.46 -3.84 9.73
CA THR A 75 4.61 -4.74 10.49
C THR A 75 5.31 -5.19 11.77
N ASP A 76 4.57 -5.21 12.90
CA ASP A 76 5.08 -5.60 14.23
C ASP A 76 6.14 -4.65 14.81
N SER A 77 6.20 -3.40 14.36
CA SER A 77 7.20 -2.40 14.81
C SER A 77 7.27 -2.24 16.34
N PRO A 78 6.18 -2.25 17.13
CA PRO A 78 6.27 -2.13 18.58
C PRO A 78 7.10 -3.21 19.25
N ASN A 79 7.20 -4.40 18.66
CA ASN A 79 7.97 -5.54 19.16
C ASN A 79 9.35 -5.69 18.51
N LYS A 80 9.73 -4.77 17.64
CA LYS A 80 10.95 -4.80 16.84
C LYS A 80 11.77 -3.53 17.05
N PRO A 81 12.63 -3.46 18.08
CA PRO A 81 13.37 -2.22 18.39
C PRO A 81 14.34 -1.77 17.30
N GLN A 82 14.70 -2.66 16.37
CA GLN A 82 15.54 -2.33 15.21
C GLN A 82 14.78 -1.65 14.06
N PHE A 83 13.44 -1.63 14.11
CA PHE A 83 12.60 -0.96 13.12
C PHE A 83 12.40 0.52 13.48
N PRO A 84 12.05 1.39 12.51
CA PRO A 84 11.62 2.75 12.82
C PRO A 84 10.50 2.73 13.86
N SER A 85 10.64 3.56 14.90
CA SER A 85 9.69 3.59 16.03
C SER A 85 8.31 4.07 15.59
N THR A 86 7.28 3.41 16.12
CA THR A 86 5.87 3.84 15.99
C THR A 86 5.38 4.57 17.26
N VAL A 87 6.28 4.84 18.21
CA VAL A 87 5.92 5.53 19.46
C VAL A 87 5.75 7.02 19.19
N LEU A 88 4.58 7.55 19.56
CA LEU A 88 4.30 8.99 19.62
C LEU A 88 4.19 9.40 21.09
N ARG A 89 5.02 10.33 21.56
CA ARG A 89 5.04 10.80 22.93
C ARG A 89 4.13 12.04 23.12
N PRO A 90 3.66 12.32 24.34
CA PRO A 90 2.96 13.56 24.60
C PRO A 90 3.74 14.79 24.13
N GLY A 91 3.07 15.68 23.42
CA GLY A 91 3.68 16.88 22.84
C GLY A 91 4.30 16.70 21.46
N GLU A 92 4.49 15.47 21.00
CA GLU A 92 4.97 15.19 19.63
C GLU A 92 3.79 15.25 18.64
N LYS A 93 4.10 15.59 17.39
CA LYS A 93 3.13 15.64 16.30
C LYS A 93 3.36 14.46 15.36
N TYR A 94 2.32 13.67 15.11
CA TYR A 94 2.33 12.68 14.03
C TYR A 94 2.09 13.36 12.68
N TYR A 95 2.91 13.03 11.71
CA TYR A 95 2.75 13.45 10.33
C TYR A 95 3.03 12.28 9.39
N SER A 96 2.11 12.06 8.45
CA SER A 96 2.28 11.09 7.37
C SER A 96 1.61 11.62 6.11
N ARG A 97 2.22 11.37 4.98
CA ARG A 97 1.68 11.73 3.67
C ARG A 97 1.77 10.54 2.72
N CYS A 98 0.67 10.26 2.04
CA CYS A 98 0.60 9.32 0.94
C CYS A 98 -0.12 9.97 -0.23
N VAL A 99 0.47 9.87 -1.40
CA VAL A 99 -0.11 10.38 -2.66
C VAL A 99 -0.24 9.23 -3.64
N TYR A 100 -1.46 9.04 -4.16
CA TYR A 100 -1.72 8.19 -5.32
C TYR A 100 -1.92 9.07 -6.55
N ARG A 101 -1.04 8.93 -7.53
CA ARG A 101 -1.15 9.64 -8.81
C ARG A 101 -1.59 8.66 -9.89
N PHE A 102 -2.78 8.89 -10.41
CA PHE A 102 -3.36 8.04 -11.45
C PHE A 102 -3.02 8.57 -12.84
N GLY A 103 -2.85 7.65 -13.79
CA GLY A 103 -2.55 7.98 -15.18
C GLY A 103 -2.83 6.81 -16.12
N VAL A 104 -2.45 7.02 -17.35
CA VAL A 104 -2.45 6.01 -18.40
C VAL A 104 -1.05 5.99 -18.99
N VAL A 105 -0.48 4.81 -19.16
CA VAL A 105 0.78 4.59 -19.89
C VAL A 105 0.45 4.01 -21.26
N ASP A 106 1.20 4.45 -22.25
CA ASP A 106 1.08 3.96 -23.64
C ASP A 106 1.75 2.60 -23.83
#